data_b9d4880d835b40602d81cd9d80e76d32
#
_entry.id   b9d4880d835b40602d81cd9d80e76d32
#
_cell.length_a   1.000
_cell.length_b   1.000
_cell.length_c   1.000
_cell.angle_alpha   90.00
_cell.angle_beta   90.00
_cell.angle_gamma   90.00
#
_symmetry.space_group_name_H-M   'P 1'
#
loop_
_entity.id
_entity.type
_entity.pdbx_description
1 polymer ?
#
loop_
_entity_poly.entity_id
_entity_poly.type
_entity_poly.pdbx_seq_one_letter_code
_entity_poly.pdbx_strand_id
1 'polypeptide(L)'
;MVESALERVNMLQDKNQLISEMSGGQRQRVFIARALCQQANILLLDEAFSGVDVASQFGLIDTLRDLSDEGKTIIIATHDLNTLADRFDEVICLNRHVCAQGPPDTTFTPEVLEELYGSHPGMFYGHSLGHHHD
;
A
#
# COMPACT_ATOMS: atom_id res chain seq x y z
N MET A 1 -20.01 -16.19 3.97
CA MET A 1 -19.22 -14.97 4.25
C MET A 1 -17.74 -15.17 4.01
N VAL A 2 -17.14 -16.21 4.57
CA VAL A 2 -15.69 -16.44 4.38
C VAL A 2 -15.35 -16.71 2.91
N GLU A 3 -16.08 -17.58 2.24
CA GLU A 3 -15.82 -17.88 0.84
C GLU A 3 -16.02 -16.66 -0.04
N SER A 4 -17.04 -15.86 0.24
CA SER A 4 -17.27 -14.61 -0.48
C SER A 4 -16.10 -13.64 -0.32
N ALA A 5 -15.57 -13.50 0.90
CA ALA A 5 -14.43 -12.64 1.15
C ALA A 5 -13.18 -13.14 0.43
N LEU A 6 -12.94 -14.46 0.44
CA LEU A 6 -11.81 -15.05 -0.27
C LEU A 6 -11.92 -14.85 -1.78
N GLU A 7 -13.13 -14.95 -2.32
CA GLU A 7 -13.37 -14.70 -3.73
C GLU A 7 -13.03 -13.25 -4.10
N ARG A 8 -13.38 -12.28 -3.24
CA ARG A 8 -13.08 -10.86 -3.47
C ARG A 8 -11.60 -10.57 -3.57
N VAL A 9 -10.77 -11.35 -2.92
CA VAL A 9 -9.31 -11.19 -2.95
C VAL A 9 -8.62 -12.24 -3.84
N ASN A 10 -9.39 -12.98 -4.62
CA ASN A 10 -8.90 -14.02 -5.54
C ASN A 10 -8.14 -15.14 -4.85
N MET A 11 -8.62 -15.55 -3.68
CA MET A 11 -7.98 -16.61 -2.89
C MET A 11 -8.90 -17.80 -2.62
N LEU A 12 -10.08 -17.85 -3.25
CA LEU A 12 -11.04 -18.92 -2.98
C LEU A 12 -10.47 -20.30 -3.32
N GLN A 13 -9.74 -20.43 -4.42
CA GLN A 13 -9.13 -21.69 -4.81
C GLN A 13 -8.05 -22.16 -3.85
N ASP A 14 -7.50 -21.27 -3.04
CA ASP A 14 -6.44 -21.57 -2.09
C ASP A 14 -6.92 -21.67 -0.66
N LYS A 15 -8.23 -21.79 -0.45
CA LYS A 15 -8.82 -21.74 0.90
C LYS A 15 -8.31 -22.82 1.85
N ASN A 16 -7.82 -23.93 1.31
CA ASN A 16 -7.29 -25.02 2.12
C ASN A 16 -5.77 -25.01 2.25
N GLN A 17 -5.10 -24.03 1.65
CA GLN A 17 -3.65 -23.89 1.73
C GLN A 17 -3.25 -23.36 3.11
N LEU A 18 -2.15 -23.90 3.66
CA LEU A 18 -1.61 -23.38 4.92
C LEU A 18 -0.99 -22.01 4.73
N ILE A 19 -1.20 -21.12 5.71
CA ILE A 19 -0.62 -19.77 5.67
C ILE A 19 0.89 -19.82 5.56
N SER A 20 1.54 -20.79 6.22
CA SER A 20 2.98 -20.94 6.16
C SER A 20 3.51 -21.27 4.76
N GLU A 21 2.66 -21.78 3.88
CA GLU A 21 3.03 -22.11 2.51
C GLU A 21 2.67 -21.01 1.51
N MET A 22 2.03 -19.94 1.97
CA MET A 22 1.61 -18.86 1.11
C MET A 22 2.73 -17.87 0.85
N SER A 23 2.69 -17.26 -0.34
CA SER A 23 3.54 -16.12 -0.65
C SER A 23 3.16 -14.90 0.19
N GLY A 24 4.03 -13.87 0.21
CA GLY A 24 3.71 -12.63 0.89
C GLY A 24 2.42 -11.99 0.38
N GLY A 25 2.22 -11.96 -0.93
CA GLY A 25 1.01 -11.41 -1.53
C GLY A 25 -0.23 -12.22 -1.16
N GLN A 26 -0.14 -13.53 -1.15
CA GLN A 26 -1.25 -14.40 -0.75
C GLN A 26 -1.62 -14.16 0.71
N ARG A 27 -0.63 -14.03 1.61
CA ARG A 27 -0.91 -13.74 3.01
C ARG A 27 -1.63 -12.42 3.20
N GLN A 28 -1.20 -11.39 2.48
CA GLN A 28 -1.84 -10.08 2.57
C GLN A 28 -3.30 -10.16 2.09
N ARG A 29 -3.55 -10.90 1.03
CA ARG A 29 -4.92 -11.09 0.54
C ARG A 29 -5.81 -11.79 1.56
N VAL A 30 -5.26 -12.77 2.28
CA VAL A 30 -6.00 -13.46 3.34
C VAL A 30 -6.34 -12.50 4.49
N PHE A 31 -5.40 -11.64 4.87
CA PHE A 31 -5.65 -10.66 5.92
C PHE A 31 -6.72 -9.65 5.51
N ILE A 32 -6.74 -9.25 4.24
CA ILE A 32 -7.80 -8.38 3.72
C ILE A 32 -9.15 -9.12 3.75
N ALA A 33 -9.18 -10.39 3.34
CA ALA A 33 -10.40 -11.19 3.41
C ALA A 33 -10.93 -11.29 4.85
N ARG A 34 -10.02 -11.41 5.83
CA ARG A 34 -10.40 -11.40 7.24
C ARG A 34 -11.10 -10.10 7.64
N ALA A 35 -10.54 -8.97 7.21
CA ALA A 35 -11.16 -7.68 7.47
C ALA A 35 -12.53 -7.56 6.81
N LEU A 36 -12.68 -8.10 5.62
CA LEU A 36 -13.98 -8.12 4.93
C LEU A 36 -15.01 -8.98 5.67
N CYS A 37 -14.59 -10.11 6.24
CA CYS A 37 -15.47 -10.93 7.07
C CYS A 37 -15.96 -10.20 8.31
N GLN A 38 -15.16 -9.27 8.82
CA GLN A 38 -15.53 -8.44 9.96
C GLN A 38 -16.45 -7.28 9.55
N GLN A 39 -16.76 -7.17 8.27
CA GLN A 39 -17.58 -6.08 7.72
C GLN A 39 -17.00 -4.70 8.02
N ALA A 40 -15.68 -4.60 8.05
CA ALA A 40 -14.99 -3.35 8.33
C ALA A 40 -15.22 -2.35 7.20
N ASN A 41 -15.45 -1.09 7.57
CA ASN A 41 -15.54 0.00 6.61
C ASN A 41 -14.21 0.73 6.43
N ILE A 42 -13.32 0.58 7.39
CA ILE A 42 -11.99 1.17 7.36
C ILE A 42 -10.98 0.03 7.51
N LEU A 43 -10.06 -0.09 6.57
CA LEU A 43 -8.98 -1.06 6.62
C LEU A 43 -7.68 -0.33 6.92
N LEU A 44 -7.02 -0.74 8.00
CA LEU A 44 -5.72 -0.20 8.39
C LEU A 44 -4.68 -1.28 8.12
N LEU A 45 -3.78 -1.00 7.18
CA LEU A 45 -2.76 -1.97 6.78
C LEU A 45 -1.39 -1.40 7.11
N ASP A 46 -0.58 -2.21 7.78
CA ASP A 46 0.78 -1.82 8.18
C ASP A 46 1.76 -2.63 7.35
N GLU A 47 2.57 -1.94 6.55
CA GLU A 47 3.58 -2.57 5.68
C GLU A 47 2.98 -3.63 4.77
N ALA A 48 1.85 -3.33 4.13
CA ALA A 48 1.09 -4.30 3.34
C ALA A 48 1.86 -4.86 2.15
N PHE A 49 2.88 -4.14 1.66
CA PHE A 49 3.63 -4.55 0.48
C PHE A 49 4.99 -5.16 0.81
N SER A 50 5.33 -5.26 2.09
CA SER A 50 6.60 -5.81 2.52
C SER A 50 6.68 -7.31 2.18
N GLY A 51 7.75 -7.70 1.49
CA GLY A 51 7.92 -9.10 1.10
C GLY A 51 7.04 -9.55 -0.05
N VAL A 52 6.36 -8.63 -0.72
CA VAL A 52 5.48 -8.92 -1.85
C VAL A 52 6.18 -8.54 -3.15
N ASP A 53 6.20 -9.44 -4.12
CA ASP A 53 6.82 -9.16 -5.42
C ASP A 53 6.02 -8.06 -6.17
N VAL A 54 6.67 -7.41 -7.13
CA VAL A 54 6.11 -6.24 -7.81
C VAL A 54 4.78 -6.55 -8.51
N ALA A 55 4.69 -7.67 -9.20
CA ALA A 55 3.46 -8.04 -9.90
C ALA A 55 2.31 -8.25 -8.91
N SER A 56 2.59 -8.92 -7.79
CA SER A 56 1.60 -9.14 -6.74
C SER A 56 1.20 -7.84 -6.06
N GLN A 57 2.12 -6.90 -5.92
CA GLN A 57 1.82 -5.58 -5.37
C GLN A 57 0.77 -4.86 -6.22
N PHE A 58 0.93 -4.86 -7.54
CA PHE A 58 -0.05 -4.22 -8.42
C PHE A 58 -1.41 -4.89 -8.33
N GLY A 59 -1.46 -6.22 -8.30
CA GLY A 59 -2.71 -6.94 -8.12
C GLY A 59 -3.38 -6.63 -6.79
N LEU A 60 -2.59 -6.51 -5.73
CA LEU A 60 -3.11 -6.16 -4.41
C LEU A 60 -3.70 -4.75 -4.42
N ILE A 61 -3.02 -3.80 -5.06
CA ILE A 61 -3.52 -2.43 -5.18
C ILE A 61 -4.84 -2.40 -5.95
N ASP A 62 -4.94 -3.16 -7.03
CA ASP A 62 -6.18 -3.21 -7.80
C ASP A 62 -7.34 -3.71 -6.92
N THR A 63 -7.11 -4.72 -6.10
CA THR A 63 -8.10 -5.23 -5.14
C THR A 63 -8.50 -4.14 -4.13
N LEU A 64 -7.52 -3.43 -3.58
CA LEU A 64 -7.79 -2.35 -2.63
C LEU A 64 -8.52 -1.19 -3.28
N ARG A 65 -8.19 -0.89 -4.53
CA ARG A 65 -8.88 0.16 -5.30
C ARG A 65 -10.36 -0.19 -5.48
N ASP A 66 -10.66 -1.45 -5.83
CA ASP A 66 -12.04 -1.88 -5.96
C ASP A 66 -12.81 -1.71 -4.65
N LEU A 67 -12.20 -2.05 -3.52
CA LEU A 67 -12.83 -1.87 -2.22
C LEU A 67 -13.06 -0.40 -1.90
N SER A 68 -12.11 0.45 -2.26
CA SER A 68 -12.25 1.89 -2.08
C SER A 68 -13.40 2.43 -2.91
N ASP A 69 -13.53 1.98 -4.15
CA ASP A 69 -14.61 2.40 -5.04
C ASP A 69 -15.99 1.96 -4.51
N GLU A 70 -16.04 0.93 -3.68
CA GLU A 70 -17.26 0.47 -3.05
C GLU A 70 -17.58 1.22 -1.76
N GLY A 71 -16.80 2.21 -1.40
CA GLY A 71 -17.05 3.05 -0.24
C GLY A 71 -16.23 2.75 0.98
N LYS A 72 -15.28 1.80 0.91
CA LYS A 72 -14.38 1.53 2.03
C LYS A 72 -13.23 2.52 2.04
N THR A 73 -12.72 2.79 3.23
CA THR A 73 -11.54 3.63 3.41
C THR A 73 -10.34 2.73 3.68
N ILE A 74 -9.27 2.92 2.90
CA ILE A 74 -8.05 2.12 3.01
C ILE A 74 -6.92 3.03 3.44
N ILE A 75 -6.28 2.71 4.55
CA ILE A 75 -5.13 3.46 5.05
C ILE A 75 -3.96 2.49 5.16
N ILE A 76 -2.86 2.82 4.51
CA ILE A 76 -1.66 1.97 4.50
C ILE A 76 -0.50 2.76 5.08
N ALA A 77 0.09 2.23 6.15
CA ALA A 77 1.31 2.77 6.71
C ALA A 77 2.51 2.07 6.08
N THR A 78 3.44 2.83 5.54
CA THR A 78 4.65 2.28 4.95
C THR A 78 5.77 3.31 5.02
N HIS A 79 7.01 2.83 5.03
CA HIS A 79 8.18 3.69 4.92
C HIS A 79 8.80 3.63 3.52
N ASP A 80 8.17 2.91 2.61
CA ASP A 80 8.71 2.67 1.28
C ASP A 80 8.03 3.58 0.26
N LEU A 81 8.79 4.53 -0.28
CA LEU A 81 8.33 5.45 -1.33
C LEU A 81 8.69 4.87 -2.70
N ASN A 82 7.99 3.84 -3.08
CA ASN A 82 8.17 3.26 -4.41
C ASN A 82 7.14 3.85 -5.38
N THR A 83 7.12 3.33 -6.60
CA THR A 83 6.22 3.81 -7.66
C THR A 83 4.75 3.61 -7.33
N LEU A 84 4.43 2.83 -6.29
CA LEU A 84 3.05 2.58 -5.92
C LEU A 84 2.39 3.79 -5.27
N ALA A 85 3.18 4.72 -4.72
CA ALA A 85 2.64 5.89 -4.06
C ALA A 85 1.70 6.69 -4.98
N ASP A 86 1.99 6.72 -6.27
CA ASP A 86 1.18 7.44 -7.25
C ASP A 86 -0.21 6.82 -7.46
N ARG A 87 -0.39 5.61 -6.97
CA ARG A 87 -1.66 4.88 -7.10
C ARG A 87 -2.65 5.22 -6.01
N PHE A 88 -2.25 5.98 -5.01
CA PHE A 88 -3.11 6.36 -3.91
C PHE A 88 -3.72 7.74 -4.15
N ASP A 89 -4.90 7.96 -3.59
CA ASP A 89 -5.60 9.24 -3.75
C ASP A 89 -4.90 10.33 -2.97
N GLU A 90 -4.38 10.00 -1.81
CA GLU A 90 -3.80 10.96 -0.91
C GLU A 90 -2.69 10.32 -0.09
N VAL A 91 -1.67 11.09 0.23
CA VAL A 91 -0.59 10.66 1.11
C VAL A 91 -0.49 11.60 2.29
N ILE A 92 -0.09 11.05 3.43
CA ILE A 92 0.18 11.81 4.65
C ILE A 92 1.61 11.48 5.06
N CYS A 93 2.45 12.48 5.07
CA CYS A 93 3.87 12.33 5.40
C CYS A 93 4.08 12.63 6.87
N LEU A 94 4.63 11.67 7.60
CA LEU A 94 4.82 11.78 9.05
C LEU A 94 6.30 11.68 9.43
N ASN A 95 6.73 12.62 10.24
CA ASN A 95 8.02 12.55 10.94
C ASN A 95 7.81 13.22 12.30
N ARG A 96 7.20 12.48 13.25
CA ARG A 96 6.75 12.95 14.57
C ARG A 96 5.63 13.98 14.49
N HIS A 97 5.44 14.61 13.35
CA HIS A 97 4.32 15.50 13.05
C HIS A 97 3.94 15.30 11.59
N VAL A 98 2.83 15.85 11.19
CA VAL A 98 2.42 15.80 9.78
C VAL A 98 3.25 16.82 9.01
N CYS A 99 4.19 16.32 8.19
CA CYS A 99 5.05 17.17 7.38
C CYS A 99 4.33 17.72 6.16
N ALA A 100 3.46 16.90 5.58
CA ALA A 100 2.73 17.26 4.37
C ALA A 100 1.55 16.31 4.21
N GLN A 101 0.55 16.73 3.45
CA GLN A 101 -0.63 15.94 3.16
C GLN A 101 -1.23 16.41 1.85
N GLY A 102 -1.67 15.49 1.03
CA GLY A 102 -2.33 15.80 -0.23
C GLY A 102 -2.09 14.74 -1.29
N PRO A 103 -2.41 15.04 -2.56
CA PRO A 103 -2.16 14.12 -3.66
C PRO A 103 -0.67 13.82 -3.78
N PRO A 104 -0.30 12.57 -4.16
CA PRO A 104 1.13 12.19 -4.17
C PRO A 104 1.98 13.03 -5.13
N ASP A 105 1.43 13.43 -6.26
CA ASP A 105 2.19 14.17 -7.28
C ASP A 105 2.63 15.57 -6.84
N THR A 106 1.93 16.18 -5.89
CA THR A 106 2.24 17.51 -5.39
C THR A 106 2.78 17.52 -3.97
N THR A 107 2.69 16.41 -3.25
CA THR A 107 3.05 16.32 -1.83
C THR A 107 4.53 15.99 -1.64
N PHE A 108 5.09 15.12 -2.48
CA PHE A 108 6.48 14.70 -2.36
C PHE A 108 7.42 15.73 -3.00
N THR A 109 7.59 16.85 -2.34
CA THR A 109 8.59 17.86 -2.75
C THR A 109 9.97 17.47 -2.21
N PRO A 110 11.07 18.04 -2.75
CA PRO A 110 12.40 17.77 -2.20
C PRO A 110 12.51 18.09 -0.72
N GLU A 111 11.86 19.16 -0.27
CA GLU A 111 11.87 19.56 1.14
C GLU A 111 11.18 18.53 2.03
N VAL A 112 10.06 18.00 1.58
CA VAL A 112 9.30 16.96 2.30
C VAL A 112 10.12 15.68 2.37
N LEU A 113 10.73 15.28 1.25
CA LEU A 113 11.54 14.06 1.21
C LEU A 113 12.75 14.18 2.15
N GLU A 114 13.38 15.35 2.20
CA GLU A 114 14.48 15.60 3.12
C GLU A 114 14.00 15.48 4.57
N GLU A 115 12.85 16.03 4.90
CA GLU A 115 12.31 15.96 6.25
C GLU A 115 11.97 14.51 6.64
N LEU A 116 11.44 13.72 5.71
CA LEU A 116 11.09 12.32 5.98
C LEU A 116 12.32 11.44 6.17
N TYR A 117 13.36 11.63 5.39
CA TYR A 117 14.51 10.75 5.34
C TYR A 117 15.79 11.35 5.89
N GLY A 118 15.77 12.63 6.22
CA GLY A 118 16.93 13.33 6.72
C GLY A 118 18.03 13.39 5.68
N SER A 119 19.29 13.21 6.12
CA SER A 119 20.44 13.31 5.24
C SER A 119 20.87 11.96 4.66
N HIS A 120 19.92 11.12 4.30
CA HIS A 120 20.21 9.82 3.68
C HIS A 120 20.07 9.92 2.16
N PRO A 121 21.12 10.37 1.44
CA PRO A 121 20.98 10.69 0.01
C PRO A 121 20.54 9.51 -0.85
N GLY A 122 20.90 8.30 -0.47
CA GLY A 122 20.51 7.11 -1.22
C GLY A 122 19.01 6.89 -1.31
N MET A 123 18.25 7.45 -0.40
CA MET A 123 16.80 7.30 -0.39
C MET A 123 16.11 8.17 -1.43
N PHE A 124 16.80 9.16 -1.98
CA PHE A 124 16.20 10.10 -2.92
C PHE A 124 16.41 9.72 -4.37
N TYR A 125 17.30 8.80 -4.66
CA TYR A 125 17.70 8.52 -6.04
C TYR A 125 16.57 8.07 -6.93
N GLY A 126 15.65 7.32 -6.42
CA GLY A 126 14.51 6.86 -7.20
C GLY A 126 13.54 7.96 -7.59
N HIS A 127 13.55 9.06 -6.85
CA HIS A 127 12.61 10.15 -7.06
C HIS A 127 13.23 11.37 -7.70
N SER A 128 14.54 11.48 -7.67
CA SER A 128 15.21 12.65 -8.22
C SER A 128 15.53 12.54 -9.69
N LEU A 129 15.42 11.35 -10.23
CA LEU A 129 15.83 11.13 -11.61
C LEU A 129 15.02 11.88 -12.65
N GLY A 130 13.85 12.32 -12.28
CA GLY A 130 13.00 13.07 -13.19
C GLY A 130 13.27 14.56 -13.22
N HIS A 131 14.16 15.04 -12.36
CA HIS A 131 14.26 16.48 -12.18
C HIS A 131 15.53 17.12 -12.68
N HIS A 132 16.37 16.35 -13.30
CA HIS A 132 17.65 16.88 -13.63
C HIS A 132 17.89 16.92 -15.08
N HIS A 133 17.17 17.69 -15.74
CA HIS A 133 17.40 17.71 -17.11
C HIS A 133 17.64 19.01 -17.65
N ASP A 134 18.29 19.78 -16.97
CA ASP A 134 18.60 21.10 -17.48
C ASP A 134 19.91 21.21 -18.11
#